data_c9387553ac12e82e0a7aa3c6f0957831
#
_entry.id   c9387553ac12e82e0a7aa3c6f0957831
#
_cell.length_a   1.000
_cell.length_b   1.000
_cell.length_c   1.000
_cell.angle_alpha   90.00
_cell.angle_beta   90.00
_cell.angle_gamma   90.00
#
_symmetry.space_group_name_H-M   'P 1'
#
loop_
_entity.id
_entity.type
_entity.pdbx_description
1 polymer ?
#
loop_
_entity_poly.entity_id
_entity_poly.type
_entity_poly.pdbx_seq_one_letter_code
_entity_poly.pdbx_strand_id
1 'polypeptide(L)'
;MSDRLRVSDATGLLTFLNTQLKGWTRNKIKQRLKAGCVFVNSQPIMQHDYELKVGDDVEVRAAVKNMHGETSRLEILYSDKDLIAVNKPAGLLSVASADENKNHALAILRNQLSRPKRPVKLWPVHRLDRDTSGVLLFATSHEMREAVNAEWYSAEKTYLAVVEGCPNPSQGTIDQPLRMDSEKYYMHVGSHPEAKKAITHFDTRRTVKERALLEVQLETGRQHQIRAHLAWLGHPVIGDPRYGTDGPRMGLHALRLSITRPKSGKRLTFETPAPKEFLDLLR
;
A
#
# COMPACT_ATOMS: atom_id res chain seq x y z
N MET A 1 -15.22 24.53 -5.95
CA MET A 1 -16.67 24.53 -6.24
C MET A 1 -17.10 23.08 -6.30
N SER A 2 -18.11 22.70 -5.54
CA SER A 2 -18.71 21.36 -5.63
C SER A 2 -19.94 21.47 -6.55
N ASP A 3 -19.93 20.72 -7.66
CA ASP A 3 -21.07 20.67 -8.55
C ASP A 3 -22.06 19.64 -7.97
N ARG A 4 -23.21 20.09 -7.50
CA ARG A 4 -24.33 19.22 -7.11
C ARG A 4 -25.26 19.06 -8.30
N LEU A 5 -25.56 17.82 -8.65
CA LEU A 5 -26.35 17.44 -9.81
C LEU A 5 -27.48 16.53 -9.35
N ARG A 6 -28.72 16.85 -9.72
CA ARG A 6 -29.87 16.01 -9.40
C ARG A 6 -30.22 15.10 -10.56
N VAL A 7 -30.49 13.85 -10.26
CA VAL A 7 -30.81 12.82 -11.26
C VAL A 7 -32.27 12.95 -11.67
N SER A 8 -32.53 13.23 -12.96
CA SER A 8 -33.87 13.31 -13.55
C SER A 8 -34.40 11.96 -14.06
N ASP A 9 -33.49 11.11 -14.53
CA ASP A 9 -33.81 9.83 -15.14
C ASP A 9 -32.87 8.74 -14.63
N ALA A 10 -33.39 7.52 -14.40
CA ALA A 10 -32.55 6.40 -13.95
C ALA A 10 -31.49 6.06 -15.01
N THR A 11 -30.22 6.05 -14.61
CA THR A 11 -29.08 5.81 -15.52
C THR A 11 -27.83 5.41 -14.75
N GLY A 12 -26.86 4.80 -15.42
CA GLY A 12 -25.56 4.47 -14.78
C GLY A 12 -24.75 5.73 -14.46
N LEU A 13 -24.13 5.75 -13.27
CA LEU A 13 -23.37 6.89 -12.73
C LEU A 13 -22.32 7.44 -13.71
N LEU A 14 -21.55 6.57 -14.39
CA LEU A 14 -20.55 7.02 -15.33
C LEU A 14 -21.16 7.72 -16.55
N THR A 15 -22.30 7.25 -17.05
CA THR A 15 -23.04 7.85 -18.17
C THR A 15 -23.58 9.20 -17.76
N PHE A 16 -24.20 9.30 -16.59
CA PHE A 16 -24.69 10.55 -16.03
C PHE A 16 -23.60 11.61 -15.91
N LEU A 17 -22.47 11.25 -15.30
CA LEU A 17 -21.34 12.18 -15.13
C LEU A 17 -20.75 12.64 -16.46
N ASN A 18 -20.64 11.74 -17.45
CA ASN A 18 -20.16 12.12 -18.79
C ASN A 18 -21.11 13.13 -19.50
N THR A 19 -22.41 13.03 -19.25
CA THR A 19 -23.41 13.92 -19.84
C THR A 19 -23.45 15.28 -19.14
N GLN A 20 -23.37 15.28 -17.82
CA GLN A 20 -23.53 16.49 -17.00
C GLN A 20 -22.25 17.32 -16.88
N LEU A 21 -21.09 16.69 -16.84
CA LEU A 21 -19.80 17.38 -16.67
C LEU A 21 -19.19 17.75 -18.03
N LYS A 22 -19.76 18.75 -18.68
CA LYS A 22 -19.24 19.26 -19.96
C LYS A 22 -17.78 19.70 -19.84
N GLY A 23 -16.92 19.22 -20.75
CA GLY A 23 -15.48 19.52 -20.76
C GLY A 23 -14.62 18.56 -19.90
N TRP A 24 -15.20 17.56 -19.25
CA TRP A 24 -14.45 16.51 -18.60
C TRP A 24 -14.25 15.30 -19.51
N THR A 25 -13.04 14.76 -19.56
CA THR A 25 -12.78 13.50 -20.27
C THR A 25 -13.26 12.31 -19.43
N ARG A 26 -13.67 11.23 -20.12
CA ARG A 26 -14.07 9.97 -19.47
C ARG A 26 -13.01 9.44 -18.49
N ASN A 27 -11.74 9.61 -18.83
CA ASN A 27 -10.62 9.23 -17.94
C ASN A 27 -10.57 10.09 -16.68
N LYS A 28 -10.81 11.39 -16.79
CA LYS A 28 -10.87 12.31 -15.65
C LYS A 28 -12.01 11.95 -14.70
N ILE A 29 -13.18 11.58 -15.23
CA ILE A 29 -14.33 11.14 -14.41
C ILE A 29 -14.00 9.82 -13.71
N LYS A 30 -13.44 8.83 -14.42
CA LYS A 30 -13.02 7.56 -13.80
C LYS A 30 -11.97 7.75 -12.71
N GLN A 31 -11.03 8.67 -12.88
CA GLN A 31 -10.06 9.01 -11.84
C GLN A 31 -10.73 9.61 -10.60
N ARG A 32 -11.74 10.47 -10.78
CA ARG A 32 -12.51 11.05 -9.67
C ARG A 32 -13.34 10.01 -8.92
N LEU A 33 -13.96 9.07 -9.64
CA LEU A 33 -14.65 7.93 -9.03
C LEU A 33 -13.68 7.08 -8.20
N LYS A 34 -12.56 6.65 -8.79
CA LYS A 34 -11.52 5.88 -8.08
C LYS A 34 -10.94 6.63 -6.86
N ALA A 35 -10.93 7.94 -6.89
CA ALA A 35 -10.45 8.79 -5.77
C ALA A 35 -11.51 9.05 -4.69
N GLY A 36 -12.70 8.43 -4.77
CA GLY A 36 -13.79 8.65 -3.81
C GLY A 36 -14.32 10.09 -3.78
N CYS A 37 -14.17 10.82 -4.90
CA CYS A 37 -14.61 12.22 -5.01
C CYS A 37 -16.04 12.38 -5.52
N VAL A 38 -16.71 11.28 -5.87
CA VAL A 38 -18.11 11.28 -6.32
C VAL A 38 -18.98 10.73 -5.21
N PHE A 39 -19.99 11.49 -4.84
CA PHE A 39 -20.93 11.15 -3.78
C PHE A 39 -22.34 11.03 -4.37
N VAL A 40 -23.07 10.01 -3.96
CA VAL A 40 -24.49 9.86 -4.24
C VAL A 40 -25.22 9.86 -2.89
N ASN A 41 -26.15 10.78 -2.70
CA ASN A 41 -26.88 10.97 -1.44
C ASN A 41 -25.93 11.04 -0.23
N SER A 42 -24.84 11.79 -0.38
CA SER A 42 -23.76 11.97 0.63
C SER A 42 -22.91 10.73 0.91
N GLN A 43 -23.09 9.61 0.21
CA GLN A 43 -22.25 8.42 0.30
C GLN A 43 -21.20 8.41 -0.82
N PRO A 44 -19.91 8.17 -0.55
CA PRO A 44 -18.90 8.09 -1.58
C PRO A 44 -19.10 6.83 -2.42
N ILE A 45 -19.17 6.99 -3.74
CA ILE A 45 -19.31 5.89 -4.70
C ILE A 45 -18.04 5.81 -5.55
N MET A 46 -17.38 4.65 -5.54
CA MET A 46 -16.20 4.37 -6.35
C MET A 46 -16.51 3.47 -7.56
N GLN A 47 -17.66 2.80 -7.56
CA GLN A 47 -18.11 1.91 -8.62
C GLN A 47 -18.59 2.72 -9.81
N HIS A 48 -18.06 2.42 -11.00
CA HIS A 48 -18.39 3.15 -12.24
C HIS A 48 -19.73 2.71 -12.86
N ASP A 49 -20.21 1.52 -12.49
CA ASP A 49 -21.44 0.86 -12.91
C ASP A 49 -22.58 0.99 -11.89
N TYR A 50 -22.43 1.91 -10.93
CA TYR A 50 -23.46 2.21 -9.95
C TYR A 50 -24.72 2.78 -10.64
N GLU A 51 -25.89 2.19 -10.36
CA GLU A 51 -27.18 2.59 -10.93
C GLU A 51 -27.81 3.71 -10.09
N LEU A 52 -27.99 4.88 -10.73
CA LEU A 52 -28.68 6.04 -10.14
C LEU A 52 -30.19 5.91 -10.29
N LYS A 53 -30.90 6.36 -9.26
CA LYS A 53 -32.36 6.47 -9.23
C LYS A 53 -32.81 7.92 -9.44
N VAL A 54 -34.01 8.12 -9.97
CA VAL A 54 -34.60 9.46 -10.06
C VAL A 54 -34.71 10.09 -8.66
N GLY A 55 -34.20 11.32 -8.54
CA GLY A 55 -34.14 12.04 -7.29
C GLY A 55 -32.86 11.92 -6.52
N ASP A 56 -31.92 11.05 -6.94
CA ASP A 56 -30.60 10.98 -6.32
C ASP A 56 -29.83 12.30 -6.48
N ASP A 57 -29.14 12.72 -5.43
CA ASP A 57 -28.23 13.86 -5.45
C ASP A 57 -26.80 13.38 -5.69
N VAL A 58 -26.22 13.75 -6.84
CA VAL A 58 -24.83 13.44 -7.18
C VAL A 58 -23.98 14.67 -6.95
N GLU A 59 -22.99 14.56 -6.09
CA GLU A 59 -22.03 15.63 -5.81
C GLU A 59 -20.63 15.18 -6.27
N VAL A 60 -20.00 15.98 -7.13
CA VAL A 60 -18.58 15.79 -7.47
C VAL A 60 -17.79 16.82 -6.69
N ARG A 61 -17.15 16.38 -5.63
CA ARG A 61 -16.28 17.23 -4.84
C ARG A 61 -14.97 17.46 -5.58
N ALA A 62 -14.41 18.67 -5.46
CA ALA A 62 -13.01 18.85 -5.76
C ALA A 62 -12.28 17.70 -5.07
N ALA A 63 -11.27 17.08 -5.75
CA ALA A 63 -10.48 16.08 -5.04
C ALA A 63 -10.21 16.69 -3.67
N VAL A 64 -10.74 16.06 -2.62
CA VAL A 64 -10.20 16.31 -1.30
C VAL A 64 -8.72 16.13 -1.59
N LYS A 65 -7.91 17.19 -1.48
CA LYS A 65 -6.45 17.07 -1.47
C LYS A 65 -6.27 15.88 -0.57
N ASN A 66 -5.90 14.74 -1.18
CA ASN A 66 -5.80 13.48 -0.46
C ASN A 66 -5.20 13.88 0.87
N MET A 67 -5.72 13.40 2.00
CA MET A 67 -5.08 13.63 3.30
C MET A 67 -3.62 13.14 3.27
N HIS A 68 -3.23 12.46 2.24
CA HIS A 68 -1.91 12.36 1.63
C HIS A 68 -1.77 13.53 0.63
N GLY A 69 -1.52 14.76 1.14
CA GLY A 69 -1.11 15.91 0.32
C GLY A 69 -0.01 15.43 -0.61
N GLU A 70 0.01 15.87 -1.88
CA GLU A 70 1.05 15.46 -2.84
C GLU A 70 2.35 15.35 -2.08
N THR A 71 2.81 14.10 -1.85
CA THR A 71 4.01 13.87 -1.06
C THR A 71 5.15 14.40 -1.91
N SER A 72 5.46 15.66 -1.71
CA SER A 72 6.50 16.34 -2.49
C SER A 72 7.90 15.91 -2.04
N ARG A 73 8.00 15.34 -0.85
CA ARG A 73 9.26 14.88 -0.24
C ARG A 73 9.02 13.64 0.64
N LEU A 74 10.00 12.75 0.64
CA LEU A 74 10.05 11.59 1.54
C LEU A 74 11.01 11.89 2.71
N GLU A 75 10.64 11.42 3.88
CA GLU A 75 11.53 11.40 5.04
C GLU A 75 12.66 10.40 4.77
N ILE A 76 13.91 10.86 4.83
CA ILE A 76 15.11 10.03 4.66
C ILE A 76 15.53 9.53 6.03
N LEU A 77 15.45 8.21 6.23
CA LEU A 77 15.86 7.53 7.47
C LEU A 77 17.37 7.28 7.49
N TYR A 78 17.94 7.03 6.33
CA TYR A 78 19.37 6.77 6.14
C TYR A 78 19.80 7.15 4.73
N SER A 79 21.00 7.70 4.61
CA SER A 79 21.59 8.00 3.30
C SER A 79 23.11 7.92 3.38
N ASP A 80 23.71 7.12 2.50
CA ASP A 80 25.15 7.15 2.24
C ASP A 80 25.44 7.12 0.73
N LYS A 81 26.67 6.81 0.34
CA LYS A 81 27.07 6.76 -1.08
C LYS A 81 26.39 5.63 -1.87
N ASP A 82 25.96 4.55 -1.21
CA ASP A 82 25.51 3.31 -1.82
C ASP A 82 24.01 3.04 -1.63
N LEU A 83 23.43 3.46 -0.48
CA LEU A 83 22.09 3.11 -0.05
C LEU A 83 21.31 4.31 0.52
N ILE A 84 20.01 4.33 0.28
CA ILE A 84 19.08 5.32 0.83
C ILE A 84 17.84 4.58 1.33
N ALA A 85 17.54 4.71 2.63
CA ALA A 85 16.29 4.24 3.21
C ALA A 85 15.37 5.42 3.49
N VAL A 86 14.08 5.26 3.16
CA VAL A 86 13.05 6.28 3.37
C VAL A 86 11.86 5.72 4.12
N ASN A 87 11.12 6.59 4.80
CA ASN A 87 9.80 6.30 5.32
C ASN A 87 8.75 6.56 4.21
N LYS A 88 8.19 5.48 3.65
CA LYS A 88 7.14 5.58 2.64
C LYS A 88 5.78 5.77 3.33
N PRO A 89 5.01 6.81 3.03
CA PRO A 89 3.65 6.93 3.53
C PRO A 89 2.73 5.87 2.92
N ALA A 90 1.62 5.56 3.60
CA ALA A 90 0.52 4.78 3.02
C ALA A 90 -0.11 5.54 1.84
N GLY A 91 -0.72 4.83 0.90
CA GLY A 91 -1.35 5.41 -0.29
C GLY A 91 -0.39 5.74 -1.43
N LEU A 92 0.93 5.66 -1.23
CA LEU A 92 1.95 5.94 -2.23
C LEU A 92 2.53 4.64 -2.82
N LEU A 93 2.62 4.55 -4.15
CA LEU A 93 3.31 3.45 -4.82
C LEU A 93 4.82 3.50 -4.55
N SER A 94 5.47 2.35 -4.45
CA SER A 94 6.94 2.25 -4.35
C SER A 94 7.63 2.63 -5.66
N VAL A 95 7.08 2.15 -6.78
CA VAL A 95 7.58 2.36 -8.15
C VAL A 95 6.40 2.62 -9.07
N ALA A 96 6.68 3.03 -10.32
CA ALA A 96 5.67 3.22 -11.36
C ALA A 96 4.81 1.97 -11.55
N SER A 97 3.56 2.19 -11.93
CA SER A 97 2.64 1.17 -12.46
C SER A 97 2.15 1.62 -13.83
N ALA A 98 1.40 0.75 -14.52
CA ALA A 98 0.80 1.09 -15.82
C ALA A 98 -0.13 2.32 -15.72
N ASP A 99 -0.83 2.47 -14.58
CA ASP A 99 -1.81 3.53 -14.36
C ASP A 99 -1.21 4.80 -13.72
N GLU A 100 -0.05 4.71 -13.05
CA GLU A 100 0.58 5.81 -12.33
C GLU A 100 2.11 5.78 -12.51
N ASN A 101 2.63 6.72 -13.28
CA ASN A 101 4.05 6.77 -13.61
C ASN A 101 4.79 8.00 -13.04
N LYS A 102 4.09 8.92 -12.39
CA LYS A 102 4.67 10.17 -11.87
C LYS A 102 4.70 10.25 -10.35
N ASN A 103 3.62 9.81 -9.68
CA ASN A 103 3.47 9.94 -8.24
C ASN A 103 3.77 8.62 -7.52
N HIS A 104 5.05 8.30 -7.39
CA HIS A 104 5.54 7.13 -6.65
C HIS A 104 6.86 7.44 -5.93
N ALA A 105 7.19 6.67 -4.90
CA ALA A 105 8.32 6.94 -4.00
C ALA A 105 9.66 7.11 -4.76
N LEU A 106 9.94 6.26 -5.74
CA LEU A 106 11.16 6.36 -6.53
C LEU A 106 11.25 7.68 -7.32
N ALA A 107 10.14 8.17 -7.91
CA ALA A 107 10.13 9.42 -8.66
C ALA A 107 10.30 10.62 -7.71
N ILE A 108 9.57 10.64 -6.61
CA ILE A 108 9.67 11.69 -5.60
C ILE A 108 11.11 11.77 -5.05
N LEU A 109 11.69 10.63 -4.66
CA LEU A 109 13.04 10.60 -4.10
C LEU A 109 14.10 11.04 -5.14
N ARG A 110 13.97 10.61 -6.40
CA ARG A 110 14.84 11.09 -7.48
C ARG A 110 14.76 12.60 -7.63
N ASN A 111 13.57 13.17 -7.67
CA ASN A 111 13.37 14.62 -7.77
C ASN A 111 13.94 15.34 -6.55
N GLN A 112 13.70 14.82 -5.35
CA GLN A 112 14.18 15.40 -4.08
C GLN A 112 15.71 15.50 -4.00
N LEU A 113 16.42 14.51 -4.56
CA LEU A 113 17.88 14.41 -4.50
C LEU A 113 18.60 14.98 -5.72
N SER A 114 17.89 15.17 -6.84
CA SER A 114 18.45 15.69 -8.08
C SER A 114 18.78 17.18 -7.94
N ARG A 115 19.88 17.60 -8.58
CA ARG A 115 20.27 19.01 -8.75
C ARG A 115 20.13 19.40 -10.23
N PRO A 116 19.99 20.69 -10.56
CA PRO A 116 20.02 21.13 -11.95
C PRO A 116 21.22 20.55 -12.70
N LYS A 117 21.00 19.93 -13.84
CA LYS A 117 22.00 19.24 -14.69
C LYS A 117 22.72 18.03 -14.04
N ARG A 118 22.25 17.54 -12.87
CA ARG A 118 22.80 16.36 -12.20
C ARG A 118 21.65 15.48 -11.70
N PRO A 119 20.93 14.75 -12.59
CA PRO A 119 19.87 13.84 -12.19
C PRO A 119 20.44 12.66 -11.40
N VAL A 120 19.77 12.30 -10.30
CA VAL A 120 20.14 11.15 -9.48
C VAL A 120 19.47 9.89 -10.05
N LYS A 121 20.25 8.84 -10.25
CA LYS A 121 19.77 7.51 -10.60
C LYS A 121 19.61 6.71 -9.31
N LEU A 122 18.45 6.06 -9.13
CA LEU A 122 18.15 5.21 -7.99
C LEU A 122 17.47 3.92 -8.47
N TRP A 123 17.74 2.84 -7.76
CA TRP A 123 17.17 1.52 -8.03
C TRP A 123 16.46 1.01 -6.78
N PRO A 124 15.20 0.59 -6.87
CA PRO A 124 14.50 -0.01 -5.72
C PRO A 124 15.14 -1.37 -5.42
N VAL A 125 15.48 -1.60 -4.16
CA VAL A 125 15.96 -2.89 -3.66
C VAL A 125 14.78 -3.84 -3.46
N HIS A 126 13.69 -3.33 -2.88
CA HIS A 126 12.43 -4.05 -2.69
C HIS A 126 11.23 -3.13 -2.92
N ARG A 127 10.03 -3.67 -2.71
CA ARG A 127 8.77 -2.93 -2.85
C ARG A 127 7.90 -3.14 -1.62
N LEU A 128 7.11 -2.13 -1.30
CA LEU A 128 5.95 -2.19 -0.43
C LEU A 128 4.69 -1.98 -1.27
N ASP A 129 3.57 -2.54 -0.85
CA ASP A 129 2.27 -2.26 -1.45
C ASP A 129 1.93 -0.77 -1.33
N ARG A 130 1.00 -0.28 -2.15
CA ARG A 130 0.58 1.12 -2.13
C ARG A 130 0.23 1.57 -0.72
N ASP A 131 -0.61 0.81 -0.03
CA ASP A 131 -1.22 1.20 1.24
C ASP A 131 -0.40 0.76 2.46
N THR A 132 0.67 -0.01 2.26
CA THR A 132 1.67 -0.31 3.29
C THR A 132 2.59 0.88 3.46
N SER A 133 2.72 1.39 4.68
CA SER A 133 3.70 2.43 5.06
C SER A 133 5.00 1.83 5.60
N GLY A 134 6.03 2.65 5.78
CA GLY A 134 7.26 2.26 6.48
C GLY A 134 8.52 2.22 5.63
N VAL A 135 9.52 1.46 6.09
CA VAL A 135 10.86 1.43 5.53
C VAL A 135 10.89 0.92 4.10
N LEU A 136 11.41 1.74 3.18
CA LEU A 136 11.64 1.40 1.79
C LEU A 136 13.09 1.73 1.41
N LEU A 137 13.81 0.75 0.84
CA LEU A 137 15.25 0.84 0.54
C LEU A 137 15.50 0.99 -0.96
N PHE A 138 16.42 1.91 -1.28
CA PHE A 138 16.93 2.16 -2.63
C PHE A 138 18.44 2.04 -2.65
N ALA A 139 18.99 1.60 -3.78
CA ALA A 139 20.42 1.64 -4.09
C ALA A 139 20.73 2.82 -5.03
N THR A 140 21.94 3.35 -4.94
CA THR A 140 22.43 4.44 -5.80
C THR A 140 23.06 3.94 -7.10
N SER A 141 23.28 2.62 -7.22
CA SER A 141 23.74 1.97 -8.45
C SER A 141 23.06 0.62 -8.67
N HIS A 142 23.07 0.15 -9.92
CA HIS A 142 22.55 -1.16 -10.28
C HIS A 142 23.35 -2.28 -9.62
N GLU A 143 24.65 -2.14 -9.59
CA GLU A 143 25.60 -3.10 -8.99
C GLU A 143 25.31 -3.27 -7.48
N MET A 144 25.07 -2.17 -6.76
CA MET A 144 24.73 -2.23 -5.35
C MET A 144 23.36 -2.89 -5.14
N ARG A 145 22.35 -2.60 -6.02
CA ARG A 145 21.07 -3.29 -5.97
C ARG A 145 21.22 -4.79 -6.11
N GLU A 146 21.97 -5.25 -7.12
CA GLU A 146 22.20 -6.69 -7.36
C GLU A 146 22.96 -7.33 -6.19
N ALA A 147 23.98 -6.65 -5.66
CA ALA A 147 24.74 -7.15 -4.52
C ALA A 147 23.87 -7.32 -3.26
N VAL A 148 22.96 -6.37 -2.96
CA VAL A 148 22.01 -6.50 -1.84
C VAL A 148 21.00 -7.61 -2.12
N ASN A 149 20.51 -7.73 -3.36
CA ASN A 149 19.52 -8.75 -3.73
C ASN A 149 20.12 -10.18 -3.67
N ALA A 150 21.39 -10.35 -3.96
CA ALA A 150 22.07 -11.66 -3.83
C ALA A 150 22.04 -12.19 -2.39
N GLU A 151 22.04 -11.30 -1.39
CA GLU A 151 21.97 -11.64 0.03
C GLU A 151 20.59 -11.37 0.66
N TRP A 152 19.57 -11.09 -0.15
CA TRP A 152 18.23 -10.71 0.33
C TRP A 152 17.53 -11.76 1.19
N TYR A 153 17.91 -13.03 1.04
CA TYR A 153 17.45 -14.14 1.88
C TYR A 153 17.83 -13.97 3.35
N SER A 154 18.95 -13.28 3.65
CA SER A 154 19.41 -12.98 5.01
C SER A 154 18.82 -11.69 5.59
N ALA A 155 18.04 -10.95 4.80
CA ALA A 155 17.42 -9.72 5.25
C ALA A 155 16.29 -10.02 6.25
N GLU A 156 16.32 -9.37 7.42
CA GLU A 156 15.24 -9.41 8.39
C GLU A 156 14.22 -8.32 8.09
N LYS A 157 12.98 -8.72 7.97
CA LYS A 157 11.85 -7.86 7.61
C LYS A 157 10.80 -7.95 8.70
N THR A 158 10.68 -6.89 9.51
CA THR A 158 9.72 -6.80 10.59
C THR A 158 8.63 -5.78 10.24
N TYR A 159 7.38 -6.20 10.43
CA TYR A 159 6.20 -5.38 10.19
C TYR A 159 5.36 -5.28 11.46
N LEU A 160 4.53 -4.26 11.53
CA LEU A 160 3.39 -4.18 12.42
C LEU A 160 2.11 -4.36 11.60
N ALA A 161 1.22 -5.22 12.09
CA ALA A 161 -0.10 -5.42 11.51
C ALA A 161 -1.18 -5.22 12.57
N VAL A 162 -2.20 -4.42 12.27
CA VAL A 162 -3.43 -4.37 13.06
C VAL A 162 -4.45 -5.25 12.38
N VAL A 163 -4.97 -6.25 13.08
CA VAL A 163 -5.86 -7.28 12.52
C VAL A 163 -7.21 -7.30 13.22
N GLU A 164 -8.21 -7.84 12.54
CA GLU A 164 -9.51 -8.18 13.10
C GLU A 164 -9.38 -9.44 13.97
N GLY A 165 -10.06 -9.45 15.12
CA GLY A 165 -10.01 -10.53 16.09
C GLY A 165 -8.68 -10.58 16.86
N CYS A 166 -8.54 -11.62 17.67
CA CYS A 166 -7.38 -11.85 18.52
C CYS A 166 -6.85 -13.27 18.26
N PRO A 167 -5.71 -13.44 17.58
CA PRO A 167 -5.17 -14.76 17.30
C PRO A 167 -4.97 -15.61 18.57
N ASN A 168 -5.37 -16.86 18.47
CA ASN A 168 -5.13 -17.86 19.53
C ASN A 168 -4.60 -19.15 18.87
N PRO A 169 -3.32 -19.53 19.07
CA PRO A 169 -2.34 -18.92 20.01
C PRO A 169 -1.91 -17.49 19.63
N SER A 170 -1.41 -16.73 20.59
CA SER A 170 -0.99 -15.33 20.44
C SER A 170 0.26 -15.16 19.57
N GLN A 171 0.98 -16.24 19.29
CA GLN A 171 2.16 -16.28 18.41
C GLN A 171 2.12 -17.54 17.56
N GLY A 172 2.73 -17.48 16.40
CA GLY A 172 2.75 -18.64 15.51
C GLY A 172 3.52 -18.42 14.21
N THR A 173 3.55 -19.49 13.42
CA THR A 173 4.15 -19.51 12.09
C THR A 173 3.12 -19.98 11.08
N ILE A 174 2.94 -19.20 10.02
CA ILE A 174 2.12 -19.58 8.86
C ILE A 174 3.10 -20.00 7.77
N ASP A 175 3.22 -21.32 7.55
CA ASP A 175 4.01 -21.92 6.47
C ASP A 175 3.03 -22.48 5.43
N GLN A 176 2.49 -21.58 4.62
CA GLN A 176 1.54 -21.92 3.57
C GLN A 176 1.99 -21.30 2.24
N PRO A 177 2.06 -22.08 1.16
CA PRO A 177 2.49 -21.55 -0.12
C PRO A 177 1.44 -20.61 -0.72
N LEU A 178 1.93 -19.67 -1.53
CA LEU A 178 1.12 -18.62 -2.14
C LEU A 178 1.16 -18.69 -3.67
N ARG A 179 -0.01 -18.58 -4.32
CA ARG A 179 -0.15 -18.47 -5.77
C ARG A 179 -0.84 -17.17 -6.15
N MET A 180 -0.27 -16.45 -7.12
CA MET A 180 -0.86 -15.25 -7.68
C MET A 180 -1.93 -15.59 -8.72
N ASP A 181 -3.12 -15.07 -8.55
CA ASP A 181 -4.13 -14.99 -9.59
C ASP A 181 -3.97 -13.62 -10.28
N SER A 182 -3.41 -13.63 -11.47
CA SER A 182 -3.09 -12.39 -12.21
C SER A 182 -4.34 -11.68 -12.73
N GLU A 183 -5.43 -12.39 -13.00
CA GLU A 183 -6.69 -11.80 -13.48
C GLU A 183 -7.41 -11.06 -12.36
N LYS A 184 -7.48 -11.65 -11.18
CA LYS A 184 -8.11 -11.06 -9.99
C LYS A 184 -7.16 -10.19 -9.18
N TYR A 185 -5.86 -10.24 -9.49
CA TYR A 185 -4.81 -9.60 -8.71
C TYR A 185 -4.88 -10.01 -7.23
N TYR A 186 -5.10 -11.29 -6.99
CA TYR A 186 -5.35 -11.90 -5.69
C TYR A 186 -4.36 -13.02 -5.39
N MET A 187 -3.91 -13.11 -4.13
CA MET A 187 -3.00 -14.15 -3.68
C MET A 187 -3.79 -15.25 -2.98
N HIS A 188 -3.83 -16.43 -3.57
CA HIS A 188 -4.42 -17.62 -2.96
C HIS A 188 -3.41 -18.30 -2.05
N VAL A 189 -3.89 -18.77 -0.91
CA VAL A 189 -3.11 -19.50 0.10
C VAL A 189 -3.42 -20.98 -0.01
N GLY A 190 -2.39 -21.82 -0.01
CA GLY A 190 -2.51 -23.26 -0.02
C GLY A 190 -1.79 -23.94 -1.18
N SER A 191 -1.85 -25.26 -1.20
CA SER A 191 -1.11 -26.10 -2.16
C SER A 191 -1.66 -25.96 -3.59
N HIS A 192 -0.76 -25.71 -4.53
CA HIS A 192 -1.03 -25.63 -5.96
C HIS A 192 0.30 -25.82 -6.71
N PRO A 193 0.34 -26.39 -7.93
CA PRO A 193 1.59 -26.58 -8.69
C PRO A 193 2.40 -25.31 -8.91
N GLU A 194 1.74 -24.15 -9.05
CA GLU A 194 2.39 -22.85 -9.24
C GLU A 194 2.59 -22.06 -7.93
N ALA A 195 2.14 -22.60 -6.80
CA ALA A 195 2.30 -21.92 -5.52
C ALA A 195 3.77 -21.91 -5.08
N LYS A 196 4.21 -20.78 -4.54
CA LYS A 196 5.57 -20.55 -4.09
C LYS A 196 5.63 -20.56 -2.57
N LYS A 197 6.66 -21.19 -2.00
CA LYS A 197 6.90 -21.19 -0.56
C LYS A 197 6.80 -19.80 0.02
N ALA A 198 6.06 -19.67 1.14
CA ALA A 198 5.89 -18.45 1.87
C ALA A 198 5.79 -18.75 3.38
N ILE A 199 6.63 -18.07 4.19
CA ILE A 199 6.69 -18.26 5.64
C ILE A 199 6.57 -16.91 6.33
N THR A 200 5.59 -16.81 7.24
CA THR A 200 5.29 -15.62 8.04
C THR A 200 5.19 -16.00 9.50
N HIS A 201 5.99 -15.35 10.35
CA HIS A 201 5.89 -15.48 11.80
C HIS A 201 5.11 -14.28 12.35
N PHE A 202 4.31 -14.50 13.38
CA PHE A 202 3.60 -13.42 14.07
C PHE A 202 3.65 -13.59 15.60
N ASP A 203 3.61 -12.45 16.28
CA ASP A 203 3.54 -12.37 17.74
C ASP A 203 2.61 -11.20 18.10
N THR A 204 1.59 -11.47 18.92
CA THR A 204 0.62 -10.49 19.39
C THR A 204 1.23 -9.61 20.46
N ARG A 205 1.44 -8.34 20.15
CA ARG A 205 2.01 -7.34 21.05
C ARG A 205 0.97 -6.69 21.96
N ARG A 206 -0.25 -6.57 21.45
CA ARG A 206 -1.35 -5.92 22.18
C ARG A 206 -2.71 -6.35 21.62
N THR A 207 -3.70 -6.49 22.49
CA THR A 207 -5.10 -6.68 22.10
C THR A 207 -5.96 -5.56 22.70
N VAL A 208 -6.93 -5.10 21.93
CA VAL A 208 -7.93 -4.12 22.38
C VAL A 208 -9.27 -4.51 21.76
N LYS A 209 -10.23 -4.93 22.58
CA LYS A 209 -11.52 -5.47 22.12
C LYS A 209 -11.31 -6.61 21.10
N GLU A 210 -11.93 -6.51 19.94
CA GLU A 210 -11.87 -7.47 18.83
C GLU A 210 -10.74 -7.13 17.82
N ARG A 211 -9.62 -6.54 18.28
CA ARG A 211 -8.49 -6.19 17.44
C ARG A 211 -7.16 -6.52 18.12
N ALA A 212 -6.19 -6.89 17.32
CA ALA A 212 -4.84 -7.18 17.78
C ALA A 212 -3.78 -6.42 16.99
N LEU A 213 -2.74 -5.96 17.69
CA LEU A 213 -1.49 -5.49 17.09
C LEU A 213 -0.50 -6.65 17.08
N LEU A 214 -0.09 -7.04 15.89
CA LEU A 214 0.89 -8.10 15.68
C LEU A 214 2.23 -7.49 15.25
N GLU A 215 3.32 -8.03 15.77
CA GLU A 215 4.62 -7.94 15.14
C GLU A 215 4.77 -9.14 14.21
N VAL A 216 5.12 -8.90 12.96
CA VAL A 216 5.18 -9.91 11.90
C VAL A 216 6.58 -9.94 11.31
N GLN A 217 7.17 -11.13 11.21
CA GLN A 217 8.48 -11.36 10.60
C GLN A 217 8.36 -12.23 9.37
N LEU A 218 9.09 -11.88 8.32
CA LEU A 218 9.07 -12.58 7.04
C LEU A 218 10.39 -13.30 6.76
N GLU A 219 10.34 -14.61 6.53
CA GLU A 219 11.45 -15.33 5.89
C GLU A 219 11.42 -15.12 4.37
N THR A 220 10.26 -15.12 3.78
CA THR A 220 10.02 -14.90 2.35
C THR A 220 9.38 -13.55 2.10
N GLY A 221 9.33 -13.08 0.84
CA GLY A 221 8.73 -11.79 0.47
C GLY A 221 7.86 -11.91 -0.77
N ARG A 222 6.74 -12.64 -0.69
CA ARG A 222 5.78 -12.74 -1.81
C ARG A 222 4.86 -11.52 -1.80
N GLN A 223 4.32 -11.18 -2.96
CA GLN A 223 3.33 -10.11 -3.06
C GLN A 223 2.15 -10.38 -2.12
N HIS A 224 1.67 -9.37 -1.41
CA HIS A 224 0.57 -9.44 -0.44
C HIS A 224 0.72 -10.55 0.64
N GLN A 225 1.92 -11.09 0.86
CA GLN A 225 2.11 -12.28 1.71
C GLN A 225 1.49 -12.15 3.09
N ILE A 226 1.80 -11.09 3.86
CA ILE A 226 1.25 -10.87 5.20
C ILE A 226 -0.27 -10.80 5.15
N ARG A 227 -0.80 -10.04 4.22
CA ARG A 227 -2.24 -9.79 4.05
C ARG A 227 -3.01 -11.09 3.79
N ALA A 228 -2.51 -11.89 2.83
CA ALA A 228 -3.12 -13.16 2.47
C ALA A 228 -3.00 -14.19 3.60
N HIS A 229 -1.84 -14.29 4.25
CA HIS A 229 -1.62 -15.23 5.35
C HIS A 229 -2.48 -14.92 6.57
N LEU A 230 -2.55 -13.64 6.99
CA LEU A 230 -3.36 -13.25 8.14
C LEU A 230 -4.86 -13.42 7.86
N ALA A 231 -5.32 -13.12 6.65
CA ALA A 231 -6.70 -13.40 6.25
C ALA A 231 -7.02 -14.89 6.22
N TRP A 232 -6.09 -15.73 5.73
CA TRP A 232 -6.22 -17.19 5.74
C TRP A 232 -6.30 -17.75 7.18
N LEU A 233 -5.57 -17.12 8.11
CA LEU A 233 -5.63 -17.45 9.54
C LEU A 233 -6.96 -17.04 10.20
N GLY A 234 -7.81 -16.28 9.52
CA GLY A 234 -9.06 -15.74 10.06
C GLY A 234 -8.94 -14.36 10.72
N HIS A 235 -7.78 -13.74 10.61
CA HIS A 235 -7.46 -12.43 11.22
C HIS A 235 -6.98 -11.44 10.15
N PRO A 236 -7.84 -10.99 9.21
CA PRO A 236 -7.44 -10.09 8.14
C PRO A 236 -6.92 -8.75 8.70
N VAL A 237 -6.02 -8.14 7.94
CA VAL A 237 -5.51 -6.80 8.24
C VAL A 237 -6.66 -5.79 8.15
N ILE A 238 -6.82 -4.95 9.16
CA ILE A 238 -7.86 -3.91 9.18
C ILE A 238 -7.63 -2.93 8.02
N GLY A 239 -8.72 -2.54 7.36
CA GLY A 239 -8.70 -1.61 6.24
C GLY A 239 -8.09 -2.20 4.96
N ASP A 240 -8.07 -3.52 4.84
CA ASP A 240 -7.62 -4.21 3.63
C ASP A 240 -8.81 -4.55 2.73
N PRO A 241 -9.06 -3.78 1.63
CA PRO A 241 -10.24 -3.98 0.79
C PRO A 241 -10.19 -5.27 -0.05
N ARG A 242 -9.07 -5.99 -0.03
CA ARG A 242 -8.87 -7.18 -0.85
C ARG A 242 -8.99 -8.49 -0.07
N TYR A 243 -8.53 -8.50 1.17
CA TYR A 243 -8.48 -9.69 2.01
C TYR A 243 -9.33 -9.59 3.28
N GLY A 244 -9.85 -8.40 3.58
CA GLY A 244 -10.67 -8.11 4.76
C GLY A 244 -11.74 -7.08 4.44
N THR A 245 -12.01 -6.19 5.39
CA THR A 245 -12.98 -5.11 5.28
C THR A 245 -12.28 -3.81 4.92
N ASP A 246 -12.82 -3.07 3.95
CA ASP A 246 -12.30 -1.76 3.55
C ASP A 246 -12.37 -0.76 4.71
N GLY A 247 -11.45 0.20 4.71
CA GLY A 247 -11.36 1.20 5.76
C GLY A 247 -10.54 2.43 5.36
N PRO A 248 -10.44 3.42 6.24
CA PRO A 248 -9.77 4.68 5.93
C PRO A 248 -8.26 4.52 5.73
N ARG A 249 -7.69 3.43 6.25
CA ARG A 249 -6.26 3.11 6.15
C ARG A 249 -6.04 1.62 6.37
N MET A 250 -5.12 1.02 5.61
CA MET A 250 -4.67 -0.35 5.84
C MET A 250 -3.72 -0.43 7.06
N GLY A 251 -4.01 -1.35 7.97
CA GLY A 251 -3.26 -1.60 9.20
C GLY A 251 -1.98 -2.41 8.98
N LEU A 252 -1.13 -2.02 8.01
CA LEU A 252 0.15 -2.69 7.73
C LEU A 252 1.29 -1.67 7.60
N HIS A 253 2.36 -1.85 8.38
CA HIS A 253 3.50 -0.95 8.45
C HIS A 253 4.82 -1.72 8.48
N ALA A 254 5.72 -1.44 7.56
CA ALA A 254 7.08 -1.98 7.52
C ALA A 254 7.94 -1.26 8.56
N LEU A 255 7.99 -1.82 9.78
CA LEU A 255 8.63 -1.23 10.94
C LEU A 255 10.14 -1.17 10.78
N ARG A 256 10.77 -2.32 10.46
CA ARG A 256 12.22 -2.48 10.44
C ARG A 256 12.68 -3.36 9.29
N LEU A 257 13.78 -2.94 8.69
CA LEU A 257 14.53 -3.72 7.71
C LEU A 257 15.99 -3.79 8.13
N SER A 258 16.52 -5.00 8.31
CA SER A 258 17.94 -5.21 8.56
C SER A 258 18.56 -6.00 7.39
N ILE A 259 19.67 -5.53 6.87
CA ILE A 259 20.41 -6.17 5.80
C ILE A 259 21.90 -6.31 6.16
N THR A 260 22.58 -7.27 5.57
CA THR A 260 24.04 -7.31 5.55
C THR A 260 24.53 -6.45 4.39
N ARG A 261 25.40 -5.47 4.68
CA ARG A 261 25.95 -4.60 3.64
C ARG A 261 26.93 -5.39 2.78
N PRO A 262 26.73 -5.48 1.47
CA PRO A 262 27.67 -6.15 0.57
C PRO A 262 29.11 -5.63 0.74
N LYS A 263 30.10 -6.49 0.51
CA LYS A 263 31.55 -6.23 0.62
C LYS A 263 32.08 -6.01 2.04
N SER A 264 31.33 -5.37 2.93
CA SER A 264 31.83 -5.08 4.29
C SER A 264 31.31 -6.04 5.35
N GLY A 265 30.25 -6.81 5.06
CA GLY A 265 29.58 -7.68 6.03
C GLY A 265 28.89 -6.96 7.19
N LYS A 266 28.93 -5.62 7.23
CA LYS A 266 28.35 -4.84 8.31
C LYS A 266 26.81 -4.94 8.29
N ARG A 267 26.21 -5.25 9.43
CA ARG A 267 24.76 -5.19 9.60
C ARG A 267 24.28 -3.74 9.60
N LEU A 268 23.31 -3.43 8.75
CA LEU A 268 22.61 -2.14 8.72
C LEU A 268 21.15 -2.38 9.08
N THR A 269 20.62 -1.57 9.98
CA THR A 269 19.22 -1.62 10.40
C THR A 269 18.58 -0.27 10.16
N PHE A 270 17.45 -0.28 9.46
CA PHE A 270 16.62 0.88 9.19
C PHE A 270 15.28 0.67 9.89
N GLU A 271 14.81 1.68 10.62
CA GLU A 271 13.59 1.57 11.40
C GLU A 271 12.80 2.88 11.33
N THR A 272 11.48 2.80 11.34
CA THR A 272 10.59 3.95 11.46
C THR A 272 9.37 3.58 12.29
N PRO A 273 9.00 4.37 13.31
CA PRO A 273 7.85 4.05 14.13
C PRO A 273 6.56 4.13 13.32
N ALA A 274 5.58 3.31 13.72
CA ALA A 274 4.25 3.40 13.13
C ALA A 274 3.64 4.78 13.42
N PRO A 275 3.01 5.43 12.43
CA PRO A 275 2.37 6.73 12.63
C PRO A 275 1.15 6.60 13.56
N LYS A 276 0.75 7.72 14.16
CA LYS A 276 -0.35 7.74 15.14
C LYS A 276 -1.65 7.16 14.55
N GLU A 277 -1.99 7.52 13.32
CA GLU A 277 -3.18 7.06 12.61
C GLU A 277 -3.21 5.54 12.40
N PHE A 278 -2.04 4.90 12.39
CA PHE A 278 -1.94 3.44 12.38
C PHE A 278 -2.30 2.86 13.75
N LEU A 279 -1.79 3.44 14.84
CA LEU A 279 -2.07 2.98 16.19
C LEU A 279 -3.53 3.23 16.60
N ASP A 280 -4.17 4.25 16.04
CA ASP A 280 -5.58 4.54 16.26
C ASP A 280 -6.51 3.46 15.69
N LEU A 281 -6.04 2.62 14.75
CA LEU A 281 -6.78 1.45 14.25
C LEU A 281 -7.03 0.37 15.32
N LEU A 282 -6.31 0.40 16.44
CA LEU A 282 -6.52 -0.53 17.56
C LEU A 282 -7.74 -0.16 18.42
N ARG A 283 -8.24 1.07 18.33
CA ARG A 283 -9.37 1.57 19.13
C ARG A 283 -10.69 1.28 18.43
#